data_8e984a9358f58a2fa95da31a9dbbe0c2
#
_entry.id   8e984a9358f58a2fa95da31a9dbbe0c2
#
_cell.length_a   1.000
_cell.length_b   1.000
_cell.length_c   1.000
_cell.angle_alpha   90.00
_cell.angle_beta   90.00
_cell.angle_gamma   90.00
#
_symmetry.space_group_name_H-M   'P 1'
#
loop_
_entity.id
_entity.type
_entity.pdbx_description
1 polymer ?
#
loop_
_entity_poly.entity_id
_entity_poly.type
_entity_poly.pdbx_seq_one_letter_code
_entity_poly.pdbx_strand_id
1 'polypeptide(L)'
;MIRRNPNGDLPAIHSNAFIDPTAIICGKVIVDRHVFIGPYAVIRADETDDHGNLHPIHIGEGTNIQDGVVMHSKDGGPISIGKHTSIAHRAIVHGPCQVGDRVFVGFNSVLFNCTIGDGCAIRHNAVIDGMTLPANFYIPSTSRIGPDTDITAFSESVSDTNLQLVQGYKRIQNEL
;
A
#
# COMPACT_ATOMS: atom_id res chain seq x y z
N MET A 1 14.88 -10.39 2.67
CA MET A 1 16.24 -9.79 2.46
C MET A 1 16.16 -8.28 2.54
N ILE A 2 16.88 -7.64 3.45
CA ILE A 2 16.99 -6.17 3.56
C ILE A 2 18.31 -5.77 2.91
N ARG A 3 18.27 -4.84 1.93
CA ARG A 3 19.45 -4.48 1.16
C ARG A 3 19.47 -3.02 0.70
N ARG A 4 20.67 -2.54 0.35
CA ARG A 4 20.85 -1.22 -0.27
C ARG A 4 20.36 -1.23 -1.72
N ASN A 5 19.93 -0.04 -2.19
CA ASN A 5 19.76 0.22 -3.61
C ASN A 5 21.12 0.62 -4.25
N PRO A 6 21.20 0.81 -5.58
CA PRO A 6 22.42 1.28 -6.25
C PRO A 6 22.98 2.61 -5.72
N ASN A 7 22.13 3.49 -5.19
CA ASN A 7 22.52 4.79 -4.63
C ASN A 7 23.07 4.68 -3.20
N GLY A 8 23.02 3.50 -2.58
CA GLY A 8 23.54 3.26 -1.24
C GLY A 8 22.51 3.45 -0.11
N ASP A 9 21.25 3.84 -0.41
CA ASP A 9 20.21 3.94 0.60
C ASP A 9 19.89 2.57 1.21
N LEU A 10 19.69 2.53 2.52
CA LEU A 10 19.32 1.35 3.27
C LEU A 10 17.94 1.59 3.93
N PRO A 11 17.05 0.57 3.95
CA PRO A 11 15.78 0.68 4.65
C PRO A 11 15.93 1.05 6.13
N ALA A 12 15.09 1.99 6.59
CA ALA A 12 14.94 2.34 8.00
C ALA A 12 13.70 1.62 8.54
N ILE A 13 13.92 0.61 9.38
CA ILE A 13 12.86 -0.26 9.89
C ILE A 13 12.79 -0.13 11.40
N HIS A 14 11.60 0.16 11.94
CA HIS A 14 11.38 0.22 13.37
C HIS A 14 11.54 -1.17 14.01
N SER A 15 12.15 -1.23 15.20
CA SER A 15 12.44 -2.50 15.90
C SER A 15 11.21 -3.33 16.25
N ASN A 16 10.02 -2.71 16.35
CA ASN A 16 8.75 -3.36 16.63
C ASN A 16 7.97 -3.71 15.35
N ALA A 17 8.57 -3.59 14.16
CA ALA A 17 7.99 -4.09 12.93
C ALA A 17 8.37 -5.56 12.73
N PHE A 18 7.44 -6.36 12.23
CA PHE A 18 7.71 -7.73 11.81
C PHE A 18 7.98 -7.77 10.30
N ILE A 19 9.11 -8.36 9.94
CA ILE A 19 9.48 -8.56 8.53
C ILE A 19 9.71 -10.05 8.32
N ASP A 20 8.91 -10.68 7.46
CA ASP A 20 9.12 -12.08 7.10
C ASP A 20 10.51 -12.27 6.47
N PRO A 21 11.26 -13.33 6.83
CA PRO A 21 12.59 -13.58 6.29
C PRO A 21 12.66 -13.71 4.76
N THR A 22 11.55 -14.07 4.11
CA THR A 22 11.47 -14.19 2.65
C THR A 22 11.15 -12.87 1.95
N ALA A 23 10.74 -11.84 2.68
CA ALA A 23 10.46 -10.52 2.11
C ALA A 23 11.74 -9.82 1.61
N ILE A 24 11.59 -9.01 0.56
CA ILE A 24 12.66 -8.18 0.00
C ILE A 24 12.32 -6.71 0.24
N ILE A 25 13.18 -6.00 1.00
CA ILE A 25 13.06 -4.57 1.22
C ILE A 25 14.35 -3.91 0.75
N CYS A 26 14.25 -3.01 -0.22
CA CYS A 26 15.39 -2.43 -0.92
C CYS A 26 15.33 -0.91 -0.97
N GLY A 27 16.41 -0.25 -0.59
CA GLY A 27 16.60 1.16 -0.81
C GLY A 27 15.92 2.08 0.21
N LYS A 28 15.42 3.21 -0.25
CA LYS A 28 14.88 4.29 0.60
C LYS A 28 13.47 3.97 1.11
N VAL A 29 13.35 2.92 1.92
CA VAL A 29 12.09 2.46 2.52
C VAL A 29 12.08 2.78 4.01
N ILE A 30 10.98 3.34 4.51
CA ILE A 30 10.75 3.66 5.91
C ILE A 30 9.58 2.81 6.39
N VAL A 31 9.80 2.03 7.44
CA VAL A 31 8.79 1.14 8.04
C VAL A 31 8.59 1.53 9.51
N ASP A 32 7.38 1.97 9.84
CA ASP A 32 7.03 2.40 11.19
C ASP A 32 6.82 1.19 12.13
N ARG A 33 6.56 1.51 13.41
CA ARG A 33 6.30 0.50 14.44
C ARG A 33 5.02 -0.29 14.15
N HIS A 34 4.98 -1.53 14.62
CA HIS A 34 3.82 -2.43 14.52
C HIS A 34 3.36 -2.70 13.09
N VAL A 35 4.23 -2.49 12.10
CA VAL A 35 3.99 -2.90 10.72
C VAL A 35 4.29 -4.39 10.59
N PHE A 36 3.42 -5.11 9.88
CA PHE A 36 3.65 -6.48 9.44
C PHE A 36 3.98 -6.50 7.95
N ILE A 37 5.07 -7.15 7.56
CA ILE A 37 5.42 -7.42 6.16
C ILE A 37 5.55 -8.94 5.99
N GLY A 38 4.62 -9.50 5.23
CA GLY A 38 4.43 -10.93 5.04
C GLY A 38 5.39 -11.57 4.03
N PRO A 39 5.28 -12.91 3.89
CA PRO A 39 6.12 -13.70 3.00
C PRO A 39 6.12 -13.20 1.56
N TYR A 40 7.30 -13.21 0.95
CA TYR A 40 7.51 -12.86 -0.47
C TYR A 40 7.07 -11.45 -0.87
N ALA A 41 6.78 -10.56 0.08
CA ALA A 41 6.55 -9.15 -0.24
C ALA A 41 7.82 -8.51 -0.80
N VAL A 42 7.68 -7.67 -1.83
CA VAL A 42 8.79 -6.96 -2.48
C VAL A 42 8.54 -5.46 -2.42
N ILE A 43 9.34 -4.74 -1.66
CA ILE A 43 9.23 -3.30 -1.47
C ILE A 43 10.54 -2.65 -1.90
N ARG A 44 10.50 -1.90 -3.00
CA ARG A 44 11.71 -1.36 -3.61
C ARG A 44 11.58 0.13 -3.90
N ALA A 45 12.42 0.94 -3.25
CA ALA A 45 12.66 2.34 -3.56
C ALA A 45 14.08 2.47 -4.12
N ASP A 46 14.24 2.15 -5.41
CA ASP A 46 15.53 2.02 -6.09
C ASP A 46 15.57 2.61 -7.51
N GLU A 47 14.48 3.20 -7.98
CA GLU A 47 14.41 3.89 -9.27
C GLU A 47 14.36 5.41 -9.05
N THR A 48 15.32 6.13 -9.61
CA THR A 48 15.42 7.60 -9.53
C THR A 48 14.75 8.26 -10.72
N ASP A 49 14.43 9.55 -10.56
CA ASP A 49 14.11 10.41 -11.71
C ASP A 49 15.36 10.71 -12.56
N ASP A 50 15.18 11.44 -13.67
CA ASP A 50 16.26 11.86 -14.59
C ASP A 50 17.30 12.75 -13.91
N HIS A 51 17.02 13.32 -12.75
CA HIS A 51 17.92 14.15 -11.95
C HIS A 51 18.62 13.39 -10.81
N GLY A 52 18.35 12.09 -10.69
CA GLY A 52 18.87 11.24 -9.62
C GLY A 52 18.14 11.36 -8.28
N ASN A 53 16.99 12.04 -8.24
CA ASN A 53 16.19 12.15 -7.03
C ASN A 53 15.38 10.86 -6.78
N LEU A 54 15.24 10.52 -5.50
CA LEU A 54 14.45 9.39 -5.06
C LEU A 54 13.69 9.76 -3.79
N HIS A 55 12.37 9.69 -3.82
CA HIS A 55 11.53 9.80 -2.65
C HIS A 55 11.33 8.44 -1.96
N PRO A 56 11.08 8.42 -0.64
CA PRO A 56 10.92 7.17 0.09
C PRO A 56 9.60 6.46 -0.23
N ILE A 57 9.60 5.14 -0.03
CA ILE A 57 8.39 4.38 0.26
C ILE A 57 8.22 4.40 1.78
N HIS A 58 7.14 4.97 2.28
CA HIS A 58 6.83 5.04 3.70
C HIS A 58 5.60 4.18 4.04
N ILE A 59 5.73 3.33 5.04
CA ILE A 59 4.66 2.44 5.52
C ILE A 59 4.35 2.82 6.97
N GLY A 60 3.15 3.37 7.17
CA GLY A 60 2.68 3.91 8.43
C GLY A 60 2.37 2.84 9.48
N GLU A 61 2.38 3.27 10.73
CA GLU A 61 2.19 2.46 11.94
C GLU A 61 0.98 1.52 11.85
N GLY A 62 1.15 0.28 12.32
CA GLY A 62 0.09 -0.72 12.42
C GLY A 62 -0.45 -1.22 11.08
N THR A 63 0.26 -0.97 9.99
CA THR A 63 -0.15 -1.39 8.65
C THR A 63 0.27 -2.82 8.39
N ASN A 64 -0.56 -3.54 7.64
CA ASN A 64 -0.39 -4.94 7.27
C ASN A 64 -0.14 -5.06 5.76
N ILE A 65 1.07 -5.43 5.39
CA ILE A 65 1.48 -5.76 4.03
C ILE A 65 1.52 -7.27 3.90
N GLN A 66 0.59 -7.84 3.15
CA GLN A 66 0.42 -9.29 3.09
C GLN A 66 1.32 -9.96 2.03
N ASP A 67 1.18 -11.29 1.91
CA ASP A 67 2.06 -12.13 1.13
C ASP A 67 2.10 -11.73 -0.35
N GLY A 68 3.29 -11.63 -0.91
CA GLY A 68 3.50 -11.37 -2.33
C GLY A 68 3.12 -9.96 -2.80
N VAL A 69 2.86 -9.02 -1.91
CA VAL A 69 2.61 -7.61 -2.27
C VAL A 69 3.87 -7.03 -2.92
N VAL A 70 3.68 -6.26 -3.99
CA VAL A 70 4.76 -5.52 -4.65
C VAL A 70 4.53 -4.03 -4.53
N MET A 71 5.52 -3.31 -3.98
CA MET A 71 5.58 -1.85 -3.97
C MET A 71 6.84 -1.38 -4.69
N HIS A 72 6.67 -0.52 -5.68
CA HIS A 72 7.80 0.01 -6.44
C HIS A 72 7.59 1.48 -6.78
N SER A 73 8.60 2.29 -6.52
CA SER A 73 8.61 3.70 -6.94
C SER A 73 8.93 3.79 -8.43
N LYS A 74 8.22 4.66 -9.13
CA LYS A 74 8.52 5.01 -10.52
C LYS A 74 9.05 6.44 -10.59
N ASP A 75 10.07 6.67 -11.40
CA ASP A 75 10.65 7.99 -11.67
C ASP A 75 10.93 8.78 -10.36
N GLY A 76 11.50 8.12 -9.36
CA GLY A 76 11.79 8.72 -8.06
C GLY A 76 10.55 9.08 -7.22
N GLY A 77 9.34 8.80 -7.68
CA GLY A 77 8.09 9.20 -7.04
C GLY A 77 7.85 8.54 -5.69
N PRO A 78 7.15 9.22 -4.76
CA PRO A 78 6.87 8.67 -3.44
C PRO A 78 5.78 7.60 -3.46
N ILE A 79 5.87 6.66 -2.51
CA ILE A 79 4.72 5.87 -2.06
C ILE A 79 4.53 6.12 -0.57
N SER A 80 3.32 6.50 -0.17
CA SER A 80 2.95 6.65 1.23
C SER A 80 1.75 5.77 1.54
N ILE A 81 1.91 4.85 2.49
CA ILE A 81 0.83 4.04 3.03
C ILE A 81 0.54 4.54 4.44
N GLY A 82 -0.68 4.94 4.70
CA GLY A 82 -1.14 5.45 5.99
C GLY A 82 -1.15 4.38 7.09
N LYS A 83 -1.66 4.76 8.25
CA LYS A 83 -1.70 3.90 9.44
C LYS A 83 -2.86 2.92 9.38
N HIS A 84 -2.66 1.76 10.01
CA HIS A 84 -3.71 0.73 10.16
C HIS A 84 -4.36 0.33 8.82
N THR A 85 -3.61 0.42 7.74
CA THR A 85 -4.03 0.06 6.39
C THR A 85 -3.66 -1.39 6.10
N SER A 86 -4.45 -2.07 5.29
CA SER A 86 -4.17 -3.44 4.84
C SER A 86 -4.00 -3.48 3.34
N ILE A 87 -2.82 -3.88 2.88
CA ILE A 87 -2.54 -4.19 1.49
C ILE A 87 -2.51 -5.72 1.37
N ALA A 88 -3.56 -6.27 0.77
CA ALA A 88 -3.79 -7.71 0.79
C ALA A 88 -2.97 -8.46 -0.27
N HIS A 89 -2.99 -9.80 -0.17
CA HIS A 89 -2.12 -10.70 -0.94
C HIS A 89 -2.01 -10.34 -2.42
N ARG A 90 -0.79 -10.25 -2.91
CA ARG A 90 -0.43 -10.00 -4.32
C ARG A 90 -0.95 -8.69 -4.90
N ALA A 91 -1.37 -7.73 -4.06
CA ALA A 91 -1.67 -6.40 -4.56
C ALA A 91 -0.39 -5.68 -5.02
N ILE A 92 -0.54 -4.79 -5.99
CA ILE A 92 0.57 -3.99 -6.54
C ILE A 92 0.28 -2.52 -6.22
N VAL A 93 1.27 -1.83 -5.64
CA VAL A 93 1.25 -0.38 -5.46
C VAL A 93 2.44 0.20 -6.20
N HIS A 94 2.18 0.89 -7.31
CA HIS A 94 3.22 1.47 -8.14
C HIS A 94 3.16 2.99 -8.09
N GLY A 95 4.20 3.61 -7.57
CA GLY A 95 4.26 5.04 -7.32
C GLY A 95 4.29 5.92 -8.60
N PRO A 96 4.00 7.23 -8.42
CA PRO A 96 3.67 7.87 -7.14
C PRO A 96 2.27 7.47 -6.64
N CYS A 97 2.16 7.09 -5.35
CA CYS A 97 0.88 6.70 -4.76
C CYS A 97 0.78 7.21 -3.31
N GLN A 98 -0.41 7.70 -2.94
CA GLN A 98 -0.76 8.01 -1.57
C GLN A 98 -1.97 7.17 -1.16
N VAL A 99 -1.84 6.37 -0.12
CA VAL A 99 -2.93 5.57 0.47
C VAL A 99 -3.13 6.03 1.89
N GLY A 100 -4.32 6.44 2.24
CA GLY A 100 -4.68 6.98 3.53
C GLY A 100 -4.69 5.97 4.67
N ASP A 101 -5.18 6.41 5.83
CA ASP A 101 -5.32 5.60 7.03
C ASP A 101 -6.54 4.67 6.92
N ARG A 102 -6.45 3.49 7.55
CA ARG A 102 -7.57 2.52 7.64
C ARG A 102 -8.17 2.11 6.30
N VAL A 103 -7.34 2.06 5.27
CA VAL A 103 -7.71 1.61 3.93
C VAL A 103 -7.56 0.09 3.83
N PHE A 104 -8.45 -0.55 3.09
CA PHE A 104 -8.30 -1.93 2.67
C PHE A 104 -8.10 -2.00 1.15
N VAL A 105 -6.99 -2.61 0.72
CA VAL A 105 -6.71 -2.92 -0.69
C VAL A 105 -6.76 -4.42 -0.87
N GLY A 106 -7.74 -4.90 -1.61
CA GLY A 106 -8.05 -6.32 -1.81
C GLY A 106 -7.02 -7.08 -2.66
N PHE A 107 -7.14 -8.41 -2.67
CA PHE A 107 -6.23 -9.33 -3.35
C PHE A 107 -6.07 -9.00 -4.84
N ASN A 108 -4.84 -9.08 -5.35
CA ASN A 108 -4.48 -8.85 -6.75
C ASN A 108 -4.91 -7.48 -7.31
N SER A 109 -5.24 -6.50 -6.46
CA SER A 109 -5.60 -5.15 -6.93
C SER A 109 -4.34 -4.37 -7.31
N VAL A 110 -4.50 -3.42 -8.23
CA VAL A 110 -3.42 -2.56 -8.71
C VAL A 110 -3.76 -1.11 -8.41
N LEU A 111 -2.86 -0.44 -7.70
CA LEU A 111 -2.86 1.00 -7.47
C LEU A 111 -1.69 1.59 -8.26
N PHE A 112 -1.99 2.46 -9.22
CA PHE A 112 -0.99 3.10 -10.06
C PHE A 112 -1.23 4.60 -10.14
N ASN A 113 -0.25 5.41 -9.78
CA ASN A 113 -0.30 6.88 -9.87
C ASN A 113 -1.61 7.46 -9.29
N CYS A 114 -1.94 7.11 -8.05
CA CYS A 114 -3.24 7.45 -7.48
C CYS A 114 -3.17 7.93 -6.03
N THR A 115 -4.25 8.58 -5.60
CA THR A 115 -4.45 8.97 -4.20
C THR A 115 -5.74 8.32 -3.69
N ILE A 116 -5.63 7.58 -2.58
CA ILE A 116 -6.75 6.90 -1.92
C ILE A 116 -6.98 7.56 -0.57
N GLY A 117 -8.16 8.12 -0.36
CA GLY A 117 -8.54 8.73 0.91
C GLY A 117 -8.70 7.73 2.05
N ASP A 118 -8.77 8.24 3.28
CA ASP A 118 -8.92 7.43 4.49
C ASP A 118 -10.18 6.57 4.47
N GLY A 119 -10.10 5.39 5.08
CA GLY A 119 -11.25 4.51 5.27
C GLY A 119 -11.81 3.88 4.00
N CYS A 120 -11.15 4.00 2.85
CA CYS A 120 -11.58 3.37 1.62
C CYS A 120 -11.48 1.84 1.69
N ALA A 121 -12.42 1.16 1.03
CA ALA A 121 -12.39 -0.28 0.85
C ALA A 121 -12.36 -0.61 -0.65
N ILE A 122 -11.19 -0.99 -1.15
CA ILE A 122 -10.98 -1.45 -2.53
C ILE A 122 -11.02 -2.98 -2.50
N ARG A 123 -12.01 -3.57 -3.20
CA ARG A 123 -12.15 -5.03 -3.22
C ARG A 123 -11.17 -5.67 -4.20
N HIS A 124 -11.28 -6.99 -4.35
CA HIS A 124 -10.32 -7.84 -5.05
C HIS A 124 -10.28 -7.60 -6.57
N ASN A 125 -9.11 -7.74 -7.17
CA ASN A 125 -8.89 -7.61 -8.62
C ASN A 125 -9.35 -6.25 -9.18
N ALA A 126 -9.32 -5.19 -8.38
CA ALA A 126 -9.64 -3.84 -8.83
C ALA A 126 -8.38 -3.14 -9.36
N VAL A 127 -8.55 -2.26 -10.32
CA VAL A 127 -7.47 -1.41 -10.87
C VAL A 127 -7.84 0.05 -10.68
N ILE A 128 -6.99 0.80 -9.96
CA ILE A 128 -7.11 2.25 -9.80
C ILE A 128 -5.89 2.87 -10.48
N ASP A 129 -6.13 3.65 -11.52
CA ASP A 129 -5.10 4.24 -12.37
C ASP A 129 -5.32 5.74 -12.57
N GLY A 130 -4.37 6.56 -12.13
CA GLY A 130 -4.36 8.01 -12.34
C GLY A 130 -5.48 8.78 -11.63
N MET A 131 -6.06 8.23 -10.55
CA MET A 131 -7.26 8.78 -9.92
C MET A 131 -7.05 9.15 -8.45
N THR A 132 -7.88 10.10 -7.99
CA THR A 132 -8.05 10.41 -6.57
C THR A 132 -9.41 9.91 -6.10
N LEU A 133 -9.42 9.00 -5.12
CA LEU A 133 -10.62 8.54 -4.44
C LEU A 133 -10.79 9.32 -3.12
N PRO A 134 -11.94 9.97 -2.89
CA PRO A 134 -12.24 10.60 -1.60
C PRO A 134 -12.28 9.56 -0.46
N ALA A 135 -12.26 10.03 0.78
CA ALA A 135 -12.35 9.17 1.95
C ALA A 135 -13.66 8.36 1.99
N ASN A 136 -13.60 7.15 2.58
CA ASN A 136 -14.72 6.24 2.81
C ASN A 136 -15.42 5.72 1.54
N PHE A 137 -14.71 5.66 0.42
CA PHE A 137 -15.22 5.08 -0.82
C PHE A 137 -15.13 3.56 -0.81
N TYR A 138 -16.17 2.92 -1.34
CA TYR A 138 -16.20 1.49 -1.60
C TYR A 138 -16.07 1.20 -3.09
N ILE A 139 -15.07 0.42 -3.46
CA ILE A 139 -14.83 -0.02 -4.83
C ILE A 139 -15.07 -1.53 -4.91
N PRO A 140 -16.08 -2.00 -5.66
CA PRO A 140 -16.37 -3.42 -5.83
C PRO A 140 -15.23 -4.21 -6.46
N SER A 141 -15.25 -5.52 -6.30
CA SER A 141 -14.29 -6.41 -6.98
C SER A 141 -14.38 -6.27 -8.49
N THR A 142 -13.23 -6.40 -9.17
CA THR A 142 -13.10 -6.35 -10.64
C THR A 142 -13.40 -4.99 -11.28
N SER A 143 -13.50 -3.93 -10.46
CA SER A 143 -13.67 -2.58 -10.98
C SER A 143 -12.39 -2.04 -11.61
N ARG A 144 -12.55 -1.26 -12.69
CA ARG A 144 -11.50 -0.44 -13.27
C ARG A 144 -11.88 1.03 -13.09
N ILE A 145 -11.05 1.78 -12.39
CA ILE A 145 -11.20 3.21 -12.11
C ILE A 145 -10.03 3.94 -12.76
N GLY A 146 -10.33 4.83 -13.69
CA GLY A 146 -9.35 5.64 -14.41
C GLY A 146 -9.87 7.06 -14.63
N PRO A 147 -9.11 7.93 -15.32
CA PRO A 147 -9.45 9.36 -15.48
C PRO A 147 -10.84 9.62 -16.07
N ASP A 148 -11.35 8.70 -16.87
CA ASP A 148 -12.67 8.82 -17.52
C ASP A 148 -13.80 8.21 -16.70
N THR A 149 -13.54 7.75 -15.48
CA THR A 149 -14.53 7.07 -14.64
C THR A 149 -15.32 8.11 -13.85
N ASP A 150 -16.64 8.07 -13.97
CA ASP A 150 -17.53 8.81 -13.05
C ASP A 150 -17.55 8.11 -11.70
N ILE A 151 -16.76 8.62 -10.74
CA ILE A 151 -16.67 8.03 -9.41
C ILE A 151 -17.93 8.20 -8.57
N THR A 152 -18.88 9.08 -8.96
CA THR A 152 -20.12 9.24 -8.22
C THR A 152 -20.99 7.98 -8.26
N ALA A 153 -20.80 7.13 -9.28
CA ALA A 153 -21.46 5.83 -9.37
C ALA A 153 -20.98 4.83 -8.29
N PHE A 154 -19.86 5.11 -7.60
CA PHE A 154 -19.27 4.28 -6.56
C PHE A 154 -19.43 4.88 -5.15
N SER A 155 -20.28 5.88 -4.97
CA SER A 155 -20.46 6.64 -3.73
C SER A 155 -21.17 5.89 -2.60
N GLU A 156 -21.32 4.58 -2.68
CA GLU A 156 -21.81 3.80 -1.55
C GLU A 156 -20.77 3.88 -0.42
N SER A 157 -21.18 4.53 0.66
CA SER A 157 -20.40 4.55 1.90
C SER A 157 -19.98 3.12 2.28
N VAL A 158 -18.77 2.97 2.79
CA VAL A 158 -18.29 1.71 3.36
C VAL A 158 -19.34 1.23 4.37
N SER A 159 -20.13 0.21 4.03
CA SER A 159 -21.13 -0.35 4.92
C SER A 159 -20.44 -0.95 6.15
N ASP A 160 -21.16 -1.09 7.27
CA ASP A 160 -20.63 -1.69 8.51
C ASP A 160 -20.01 -3.07 8.27
N THR A 161 -20.51 -3.83 7.29
CA THR A 161 -19.95 -5.12 6.87
C THR A 161 -18.56 -4.97 6.26
N ASN A 162 -18.29 -3.90 5.52
CA ASN A 162 -16.97 -3.63 4.93
C ASN A 162 -15.99 -3.06 5.95
N LEU A 163 -16.49 -2.29 6.94
CA LEU A 163 -15.72 -1.87 8.10
C LEU A 163 -15.26 -3.07 8.94
N GLN A 164 -16.08 -4.10 9.08
CA GLN A 164 -15.71 -5.34 9.77
C GLN A 164 -14.61 -6.11 9.06
N LEU A 165 -14.56 -6.09 7.72
CA LEU A 165 -13.45 -6.67 6.95
C LEU A 165 -12.14 -5.92 7.20
N VAL A 166 -12.18 -4.58 7.23
CA VAL A 166 -11.02 -3.74 7.59
C VAL A 166 -10.60 -3.97 9.05
N GLN A 167 -11.55 -4.19 9.96
CA GLN A 167 -11.30 -4.43 11.39
C GLN A 167 -10.91 -5.87 11.70
N GLY A 168 -11.36 -6.85 10.93
CA GLY A 168 -11.04 -8.28 11.13
C GLY A 168 -9.54 -8.57 11.02
N TYR A 169 -8.81 -7.77 10.22
CA TYR A 169 -7.36 -7.89 10.09
C TYR A 169 -6.59 -7.33 11.31
N LYS A 170 -7.20 -6.48 12.15
CA LYS A 170 -6.60 -6.00 13.41
C LYS A 170 -6.35 -7.12 14.43
N ARG A 171 -7.06 -8.23 14.33
CA ARG A 171 -6.94 -9.33 15.29
C ARG A 171 -5.61 -10.08 15.15
N ILE A 172 -5.09 -10.18 13.94
CA ILE A 172 -3.80 -10.85 13.68
C ILE A 172 -2.62 -10.00 14.17
N GLN A 173 -2.75 -8.67 14.15
CA GLN A 173 -1.69 -7.75 14.58
C GLN A 173 -1.55 -7.64 16.11
N ASN A 174 -2.59 -7.99 16.88
CA ASN A 174 -2.55 -7.93 18.35
C ASN A 174 -2.00 -9.22 18.99
N GLU A 175 -1.72 -10.26 18.18
CA GLU A 175 -1.22 -11.56 18.65
C GLU A 175 0.27 -11.77 18.30
N LEU A 176 0.91 -10.78 17.67
CA LEU A 176 2.35 -10.71 17.37
C LEU A 176 3.05 -9.72 18.30
#